data_209db7910e70a8add1a5108259384608
#
_entry.id   209db7910e70a8add1a5108259384608
#
_cell.length_a   1.000
_cell.length_b   1.000
_cell.length_c   1.000
_cell.angle_alpha   90.00
_cell.angle_beta   90.00
_cell.angle_gamma   90.00
#
_symmetry.space_group_name_H-M   'P 1'
#
loop_
_entity.id
_entity.type
_entity.pdbx_description
1 polymer ?
#
loop_
_entity_poly.entity_id
_entity_poly.type
_entity_poly.pdbx_seq_one_letter_code
_entity_poly.pdbx_strand_id
1 'polypeptide(L)'
;MRLAVISGKGGTGKTTVSAALADLCQGSLVLADCDVDAANFGILFPTTDVVSEPYSGRDVVEIDTDACVGCGECEDVCRFSAVQVDDVAIVHPFSCEGCGTCTLVCPSDAISRKKMVSGEINAGMTEKGPLVSARLYAGSGNSGRMVHEVKRHAFSCEKSDHLIIDGPPGIGCPLMATVVGVDAVLMVTEPGISAVHDLKRLVIVCKKMHIRMFVAINRFDLSNQQMQEIEMYCDEEKIPIVGKIPFDEHVVKAVSAMIPVTRISCPATDELCKMWERISAKMPGV
;
A
#
# COMPACT_ATOMS: atom_id res chain seq x y z
N MET A 1 14.42 -2.69 -12.36
CA MET A 1 13.24 -3.57 -12.04
C MET A 1 12.34 -2.87 -11.03
N ARG A 2 11.03 -2.86 -11.29
CA ARG A 2 9.99 -2.33 -10.38
C ARG A 2 9.11 -3.49 -9.92
N LEU A 3 9.27 -3.92 -8.68
CA LEU A 3 8.55 -5.07 -8.12
C LEU A 3 7.64 -4.60 -6.98
N ALA A 4 6.34 -4.88 -7.10
CA ALA A 4 5.39 -4.69 -6.00
C ALA A 4 5.11 -6.01 -5.30
N VAL A 5 5.25 -6.03 -3.98
CA VAL A 5 4.86 -7.15 -3.13
C VAL A 5 3.47 -6.86 -2.58
N ILE A 6 2.52 -7.75 -2.82
CA ILE A 6 1.10 -7.56 -2.49
C ILE A 6 0.52 -8.80 -1.81
N SER A 7 -0.59 -8.63 -1.11
CA SER A 7 -1.30 -9.76 -0.50
C SER A 7 -2.81 -9.50 -0.44
N GLY A 8 -3.60 -10.55 -0.45
CA GLY A 8 -5.06 -10.45 -0.39
C GLY A 8 -5.61 -10.05 0.98
N LYS A 9 -4.84 -10.28 2.05
CA LYS A 9 -5.18 -9.92 3.44
C LYS A 9 -3.95 -9.49 4.22
N GLY A 10 -4.17 -8.85 5.37
CA GLY A 10 -3.11 -8.54 6.34
C GLY A 10 -2.54 -9.79 7.00
N GLY A 11 -1.32 -9.72 7.52
CA GLY A 11 -0.68 -10.78 8.30
C GLY A 11 -0.07 -11.95 7.52
N THR A 12 -0.10 -11.94 6.19
CA THR A 12 0.49 -12.98 5.34
C THR A 12 2.02 -12.98 5.31
N GLY A 13 2.68 -12.00 5.93
CA GLY A 13 4.14 -11.84 5.90
C GLY A 13 4.66 -11.02 4.72
N LYS A 14 3.81 -10.27 4.04
CA LYS A 14 4.14 -9.41 2.90
C LYS A 14 5.36 -8.50 3.19
N THR A 15 5.31 -7.68 4.24
CA THR A 15 6.40 -6.77 4.62
C THR A 15 7.70 -7.51 4.95
N THR A 16 7.63 -8.69 5.59
CA THR A 16 8.80 -9.54 5.84
C THR A 16 9.46 -9.99 4.54
N VAL A 17 8.63 -10.40 3.57
CA VAL A 17 9.10 -10.78 2.23
C VAL A 17 9.66 -9.57 1.49
N SER A 18 8.96 -8.43 1.49
CA SER A 18 9.43 -7.18 0.88
C SER A 18 10.80 -6.77 1.43
N ALA A 19 10.96 -6.82 2.76
CA ALA A 19 12.22 -6.48 3.43
C ALA A 19 13.34 -7.47 3.09
N ALA A 20 13.04 -8.76 3.01
CA ALA A 20 14.01 -9.76 2.59
C ALA A 20 14.52 -9.51 1.17
N LEU A 21 13.62 -9.24 0.23
CA LEU A 21 13.98 -8.93 -1.15
C LEU A 21 14.79 -7.63 -1.25
N ALA A 22 14.43 -6.62 -0.47
CA ALA A 22 15.18 -5.35 -0.39
C ALA A 22 16.58 -5.55 0.16
N ASP A 23 16.74 -6.38 1.19
CA ASP A 23 18.04 -6.67 1.78
C ASP A 23 18.96 -7.48 0.84
N LEU A 24 18.38 -8.42 0.07
CA LEU A 24 19.10 -9.23 -0.93
C LEU A 24 19.41 -8.48 -2.22
N CYS A 25 18.66 -7.43 -2.52
CA CYS A 25 18.86 -6.64 -3.74
C CYS A 25 20.22 -5.98 -3.76
N GLN A 26 20.92 -6.11 -4.89
CA GLN A 26 22.20 -5.44 -5.16
C GLN A 26 21.99 -4.29 -6.14
N GLY A 27 22.89 -3.31 -6.12
CA GLY A 27 22.77 -2.11 -6.95
C GLY A 27 21.98 -0.99 -6.27
N SER A 28 21.61 0.03 -7.03
CA SER A 28 20.85 1.17 -6.51
C SER A 28 19.39 0.81 -6.34
N LEU A 29 18.86 0.96 -5.12
CA LEU A 29 17.52 0.55 -4.74
C LEU A 29 16.74 1.73 -4.18
N VAL A 30 15.49 1.86 -4.58
CA VAL A 30 14.47 2.69 -3.91
C VAL A 30 13.47 1.79 -3.23
N LEU A 31 13.07 2.15 -2.04
CA LEU A 31 12.05 1.50 -1.24
C LEU A 31 10.78 2.37 -1.21
N ALA A 32 9.62 1.75 -1.33
CA ALA A 32 8.35 2.43 -1.17
C ALA A 32 7.42 1.64 -0.25
N ASP A 33 6.93 2.27 0.81
CA ASP A 33 5.90 1.70 1.67
C ASP A 33 4.54 2.27 1.26
N CYS A 34 3.74 1.44 0.61
CA CYS A 34 2.40 1.76 0.14
C CYS A 34 1.28 1.23 1.06
N ASP A 35 1.61 0.65 2.21
CA ASP A 35 0.65 0.33 3.27
C ASP A 35 0.41 1.58 4.13
N VAL A 36 -0.23 2.58 3.53
CA VAL A 36 -0.37 3.94 4.11
C VAL A 36 -1.25 3.99 5.36
N ASP A 37 -2.00 2.93 5.65
CA ASP A 37 -2.80 2.79 6.86
C ASP A 37 -1.96 2.22 8.02
N ALA A 38 -0.90 1.45 7.71
CA ALA A 38 -0.05 0.78 8.69
C ALA A 38 1.41 0.67 8.20
N ALA A 39 1.98 1.80 7.75
CA ALA A 39 3.36 1.85 7.26
C ALA A 39 4.36 1.34 8.31
N ASN A 40 5.09 0.28 7.99
CA ASN A 40 5.99 -0.40 8.91
C ASN A 40 7.32 -0.84 8.25
N PHE A 41 7.51 -0.58 6.98
CA PHE A 41 8.73 -0.92 6.24
C PHE A 41 9.95 -0.20 6.81
N GLY A 42 9.77 1.06 7.25
CA GLY A 42 10.80 1.86 7.90
C GLY A 42 11.26 1.33 9.28
N ILE A 43 10.51 0.41 9.91
CA ILE A 43 10.96 -0.26 11.14
C ILE A 43 12.14 -1.19 10.85
N LEU A 44 12.13 -1.85 9.67
CA LEU A 44 13.17 -2.79 9.25
C LEU A 44 14.35 -2.09 8.54
N PHE A 45 14.11 -0.90 8.01
CA PHE A 45 15.11 -0.04 7.37
C PHE A 45 15.01 1.38 7.94
N PRO A 46 15.64 1.64 9.11
CA PRO A 46 15.60 2.96 9.72
C PRO A 46 16.09 4.05 8.77
N THR A 47 15.38 5.18 8.76
CA THR A 47 15.68 6.31 7.88
C THR A 47 16.42 7.41 8.61
N THR A 48 17.37 8.03 7.93
CA THR A 48 17.99 9.32 8.29
C THR A 48 17.54 10.41 7.33
N ASP A 49 17.79 11.67 7.69
CA ASP A 49 17.50 12.84 6.83
C ASP A 49 16.06 12.89 6.34
N VAL A 50 15.12 12.58 7.24
CA VAL A 50 13.69 12.48 6.90
C VAL A 50 13.14 13.87 6.57
N VAL A 51 12.60 14.00 5.36
CA VAL A 51 11.77 15.13 4.94
C VAL A 51 10.32 14.69 4.98
N SER A 52 9.48 15.44 5.70
CA SER A 52 8.04 15.20 5.81
C SER A 52 7.26 16.33 5.15
N GLU A 53 6.34 15.97 4.26
CA GLU A 53 5.47 16.91 3.55
C GLU A 53 4.00 16.63 3.90
N PRO A 54 3.20 17.69 4.21
CA PRO A 54 1.78 17.50 4.46
C PRO A 54 1.07 17.04 3.18
N TYR A 55 0.25 16.01 3.30
CA TYR A 55 -0.56 15.49 2.21
C TYR A 55 -2.00 15.98 2.30
N SER A 56 -2.50 16.62 1.23
CA SER A 56 -3.89 17.06 1.11
C SER A 56 -4.61 16.18 0.08
N GLY A 57 -5.25 15.11 0.56
CA GLY A 57 -5.87 14.07 -0.27
C GLY A 57 -7.28 14.39 -0.73
N ARG A 58 -7.96 15.32 -0.06
CA ARG A 58 -9.33 15.74 -0.39
C ARG A 58 -9.54 17.21 -0.12
N ASP A 59 -10.54 17.77 -0.77
CA ASP A 59 -11.10 19.06 -0.40
C ASP A 59 -12.21 18.83 0.64
N VAL A 60 -12.46 19.83 1.46
CA VAL A 60 -13.65 19.98 2.28
C VAL A 60 -14.25 21.35 1.97
N VAL A 61 -15.47 21.61 2.40
CA VAL A 61 -16.01 22.98 2.32
C VAL A 61 -15.80 23.69 3.65
N GLU A 62 -15.62 24.99 3.57
CA GLU A 62 -15.57 25.92 4.69
C GLU A 62 -16.69 26.93 4.52
N ILE A 63 -17.36 27.28 5.61
CA ILE A 63 -18.48 28.21 5.59
C ILE A 63 -18.05 29.49 6.30
N ASP A 64 -18.19 30.61 5.62
CA ASP A 64 -18.05 31.94 6.20
C ASP A 64 -19.34 32.25 7.00
N THR A 65 -19.21 32.19 8.32
CA THR A 65 -20.34 32.42 9.24
C THR A 65 -20.86 33.83 9.21
N ASP A 66 -20.05 34.81 8.83
CA ASP A 66 -20.45 36.22 8.74
C ASP A 66 -21.30 36.49 7.48
N ALA A 67 -21.03 35.72 6.40
CA ALA A 67 -21.79 35.78 5.15
C ALA A 67 -22.99 34.82 5.14
N CYS A 68 -23.02 33.83 6.04
CA CYS A 68 -24.07 32.82 6.09
C CYS A 68 -25.41 33.40 6.60
N VAL A 69 -26.47 33.20 5.82
CA VAL A 69 -27.84 33.65 6.17
C VAL A 69 -28.71 32.56 6.79
N GLY A 70 -28.17 31.37 7.08
CA GLY A 70 -28.90 30.28 7.75
C GLY A 70 -30.07 29.69 6.94
N CYS A 71 -30.06 29.78 5.61
CA CYS A 71 -31.20 29.40 4.75
C CYS A 71 -31.47 27.89 4.68
N GLY A 72 -30.54 26.98 5.08
CA GLY A 72 -30.72 25.52 5.08
C GLY A 72 -30.42 24.83 3.76
N GLU A 73 -30.34 25.52 2.64
CA GLU A 73 -30.15 24.93 1.30
C GLU A 73 -28.93 23.97 1.19
N CYS A 74 -27.84 24.29 1.89
CA CYS A 74 -26.62 23.48 1.90
C CYS A 74 -26.77 22.16 2.68
N GLU A 75 -27.61 22.13 3.72
CA GLU A 75 -27.96 20.94 4.48
C GLU A 75 -28.85 20.02 3.64
N ASP A 76 -29.88 20.58 3.00
CA ASP A 76 -30.85 19.83 2.19
C ASP A 76 -30.19 19.08 1.02
N VAL A 77 -29.16 19.66 0.39
CA VAL A 77 -28.45 19.03 -0.74
C VAL A 77 -27.29 18.12 -0.30
N CYS A 78 -26.95 18.07 1.00
CA CYS A 78 -25.80 17.31 1.46
C CYS A 78 -26.09 15.81 1.58
N ARG A 79 -25.68 15.02 0.59
CA ARG A 79 -25.85 13.56 0.59
C ARG A 79 -25.05 12.82 1.65
N PHE A 80 -24.10 13.51 2.30
CA PHE A 80 -23.18 12.93 3.29
C PHE A 80 -23.54 13.35 4.72
N SER A 81 -24.63 14.11 4.91
CA SER A 81 -25.05 14.67 6.21
C SER A 81 -23.88 15.37 6.92
N ALA A 82 -23.03 16.04 6.13
CA ALA A 82 -21.83 16.72 6.60
C ALA A 82 -22.08 18.20 6.96
N VAL A 83 -23.23 18.74 6.63
CA VAL A 83 -23.63 20.11 6.95
C VAL A 83 -24.83 20.05 7.87
N GLN A 84 -24.82 20.85 8.90
CA GLN A 84 -25.93 21.06 9.84
C GLN A 84 -26.19 22.56 9.96
N VAL A 85 -27.45 22.97 9.99
CA VAL A 85 -27.84 24.37 10.07
C VAL A 85 -28.71 24.59 11.29
N ASP A 86 -28.21 25.48 12.19
CA ASP A 86 -29.02 26.09 13.25
C ASP A 86 -29.22 27.59 12.87
N ASP A 87 -28.56 28.52 13.57
CA ASP A 87 -28.57 29.94 13.17
C ASP A 87 -27.68 30.17 11.93
N VAL A 88 -26.56 29.46 11.85
CA VAL A 88 -25.64 29.43 10.71
C VAL A 88 -25.27 27.98 10.37
N ALA A 89 -24.82 27.76 9.14
CA ALA A 89 -24.39 26.46 8.71
C ALA A 89 -23.01 26.06 9.31
N ILE A 90 -22.88 24.82 9.76
CA ILE A 90 -21.65 24.23 10.28
C ILE A 90 -21.33 22.97 9.46
N VAL A 91 -20.06 22.79 9.13
CA VAL A 91 -19.55 21.61 8.43
C VAL A 91 -18.84 20.67 9.38
N HIS A 92 -19.14 19.37 9.27
CA HIS A 92 -18.37 18.28 9.89
C HIS A 92 -17.28 17.81 8.92
N PRO A 93 -16.00 18.20 9.10
CA PRO A 93 -14.95 18.00 8.09
C PRO A 93 -14.70 16.52 7.77
N PHE A 94 -14.86 15.62 8.75
CA PHE A 94 -14.66 14.18 8.56
C PHE A 94 -15.78 13.52 7.74
N SER A 95 -16.97 14.08 7.74
CA SER A 95 -18.12 13.62 6.95
C SER A 95 -18.18 14.28 5.56
N CYS A 96 -17.50 15.41 5.38
CA CYS A 96 -17.52 16.15 4.13
C CYS A 96 -16.65 15.48 3.07
N GLU A 97 -17.24 15.09 1.93
CA GLU A 97 -16.54 14.49 0.79
C GLU A 97 -16.05 15.53 -0.24
N GLY A 98 -16.17 16.81 0.04
CA GLY A 98 -15.68 17.91 -0.83
C GLY A 98 -16.33 17.94 -2.21
N CYS A 99 -17.51 17.37 -2.39
CA CYS A 99 -18.19 17.29 -3.68
C CYS A 99 -18.58 18.68 -4.23
N GLY A 100 -18.74 19.68 -3.33
CA GLY A 100 -19.01 21.05 -3.69
C GLY A 100 -20.46 21.35 -4.10
N THR A 101 -21.42 20.42 -3.96
CA THR A 101 -22.81 20.66 -4.31
C THR A 101 -23.39 21.84 -3.53
N CYS A 102 -23.04 21.96 -2.24
CA CYS A 102 -23.49 23.05 -1.37
C CYS A 102 -22.99 24.44 -1.84
N THR A 103 -21.84 24.54 -2.51
CA THR A 103 -21.35 25.81 -3.04
C THR A 103 -22.20 26.33 -4.20
N LEU A 104 -22.91 25.44 -4.90
CA LEU A 104 -23.74 25.80 -6.05
C LEU A 104 -25.13 26.34 -5.68
N VAL A 105 -25.58 26.03 -4.46
CA VAL A 105 -26.92 26.39 -3.99
C VAL A 105 -26.90 27.52 -2.96
N CYS A 106 -25.73 27.94 -2.50
CA CYS A 106 -25.59 28.97 -1.48
C CYS A 106 -25.96 30.38 -2.05
N PRO A 107 -27.04 30.99 -1.61
CA PRO A 107 -27.50 32.29 -2.17
C PRO A 107 -26.60 33.47 -1.78
N SER A 108 -25.81 33.32 -0.69
CA SER A 108 -24.91 34.36 -0.19
C SER A 108 -23.43 34.09 -0.52
N ASP A 109 -23.12 33.06 -1.35
CA ASP A 109 -21.75 32.66 -1.67
C ASP A 109 -20.86 32.42 -0.43
N ALA A 110 -21.46 32.08 0.71
CA ALA A 110 -20.75 31.86 1.98
C ALA A 110 -19.90 30.57 2.03
N ILE A 111 -19.94 29.73 1.01
CA ILE A 111 -19.30 28.39 1.04
C ILE A 111 -18.15 28.33 0.04
N SER A 112 -16.96 28.07 0.54
CA SER A 112 -15.74 27.90 -0.27
C SER A 112 -15.15 26.51 -0.11
N ARG A 113 -14.30 26.07 -1.08
CA ARG A 113 -13.53 24.83 -0.98
C ARG A 113 -12.17 25.08 -0.35
N LYS A 114 -11.78 24.19 0.55
CA LYS A 114 -10.49 24.22 1.24
C LYS A 114 -9.83 22.85 1.17
N LYS A 115 -8.54 22.82 0.88
CA LYS A 115 -7.75 21.60 0.97
C LYS A 115 -7.60 21.16 2.42
N MET A 116 -7.92 19.89 2.71
CA MET A 116 -7.74 19.31 4.02
C MET A 116 -6.45 18.49 4.05
N VAL A 117 -5.57 18.79 5.00
CA VAL A 117 -4.42 17.93 5.29
C VAL A 117 -4.96 16.62 5.88
N SER A 118 -4.70 15.53 5.19
CA SER A 118 -5.26 14.21 5.47
C SER A 118 -4.18 13.17 5.78
N GLY A 119 -2.92 13.57 5.81
CA GLY A 119 -1.79 12.71 6.10
C GLY A 119 -0.46 13.42 5.85
N GLU A 120 0.59 12.63 5.81
CA GLU A 120 1.95 13.08 5.52
C GLU A 120 2.68 12.08 4.61
N ILE A 121 3.57 12.59 3.77
CA ILE A 121 4.49 11.79 2.96
C ILE A 121 5.89 12.02 3.52
N ASN A 122 6.58 10.93 3.80
CA ASN A 122 7.92 10.93 4.37
C ASN A 122 8.92 10.35 3.37
N ALA A 123 10.02 11.03 3.14
CA ALA A 123 11.15 10.53 2.37
C ALA A 123 12.42 10.63 3.23
N GLY A 124 13.19 9.58 3.27
CA GLY A 124 14.47 9.54 4.02
C GLY A 124 15.44 8.55 3.40
N MET A 125 16.68 8.57 3.86
CA MET A 125 17.71 7.65 3.41
C MET A 125 17.83 6.47 4.35
N THR A 126 17.89 5.26 3.79
CA THR A 126 18.21 4.03 4.52
C THR A 126 19.60 3.52 4.09
N GLU A 127 20.12 2.51 4.74
CA GLU A 127 21.35 1.82 4.33
C GLU A 127 21.25 1.19 2.93
N LYS A 128 20.02 0.94 2.41
CA LYS A 128 19.79 0.35 1.08
C LYS A 128 19.47 1.38 0.00
N GLY A 129 19.17 2.61 0.39
CA GLY A 129 18.77 3.69 -0.51
C GLY A 129 17.58 4.47 0.01
N PRO A 130 17.00 5.36 -0.81
CA PRO A 130 15.84 6.15 -0.41
C PRO A 130 14.64 5.28 -0.05
N LEU A 131 13.94 5.62 1.04
CA LEU A 131 12.64 5.08 1.39
C LEU A 131 11.61 6.20 1.35
N VAL A 132 10.55 5.97 0.58
CA VAL A 132 9.35 6.82 0.57
C VAL A 132 8.22 6.07 1.23
N SER A 133 7.59 6.69 2.21
CA SER A 133 6.45 6.17 2.93
C SER A 133 5.40 7.26 3.13
N ALA A 134 4.20 6.88 3.53
CA ALA A 134 3.18 7.84 3.91
C ALA A 134 2.35 7.34 5.08
N ARG A 135 1.75 8.26 5.79
CA ARG A 135 0.83 7.98 6.87
C ARG A 135 -0.47 8.73 6.63
N LEU A 136 -1.55 7.98 6.42
CA LEU A 136 -2.89 8.53 6.32
C LEU A 136 -3.45 8.77 7.72
N TYR A 137 -4.08 9.92 7.94
CA TYR A 137 -4.74 10.19 9.23
C TYR A 137 -6.06 9.45 9.31
N ALA A 138 -6.41 8.97 10.49
CA ALA A 138 -7.63 8.20 10.72
C ALA A 138 -8.88 8.95 10.20
N GLY A 139 -9.73 8.25 9.46
CA GLY A 139 -10.96 8.82 8.89
C GLY A 139 -10.77 9.71 7.66
N SER A 140 -9.54 9.86 7.15
CA SER A 140 -9.28 10.79 6.04
C SER A 140 -9.66 10.27 4.66
N GLY A 141 -9.83 8.96 4.46
CA GLY A 141 -10.15 8.36 3.17
C GLY A 141 -9.07 8.56 2.09
N ASN A 142 -9.36 8.13 0.84
CA ASN A 142 -8.49 8.35 -0.33
C ASN A 142 -7.08 7.72 -0.26
N SER A 143 -6.93 6.58 0.44
CA SER A 143 -5.66 5.83 0.53
C SER A 143 -5.06 5.50 -0.85
N GLY A 144 -5.88 5.20 -1.86
CA GLY A 144 -5.39 4.95 -3.22
C GLY A 144 -4.69 6.16 -3.85
N ARG A 145 -5.17 7.38 -3.60
CA ARG A 145 -4.51 8.61 -4.08
C ARG A 145 -3.19 8.85 -3.34
N MET A 146 -3.14 8.58 -2.04
CA MET A 146 -1.91 8.68 -1.26
C MET A 146 -0.85 7.68 -1.77
N VAL A 147 -1.23 6.42 -2.04
CA VAL A 147 -0.34 5.42 -2.65
C VAL A 147 0.21 5.89 -3.99
N HIS A 148 -0.63 6.54 -4.82
CA HIS A 148 -0.16 7.13 -6.08
C HIS A 148 0.92 8.19 -5.84
N GLU A 149 0.77 9.05 -4.84
CA GLU A 149 1.77 10.07 -4.51
C GLU A 149 3.06 9.45 -3.97
N VAL A 150 2.99 8.45 -3.06
CA VAL A 150 4.18 7.71 -2.59
C VAL A 150 4.96 7.15 -3.78
N LYS A 151 4.27 6.51 -4.72
CA LYS A 151 4.91 5.96 -5.92
C LYS A 151 5.49 7.04 -6.82
N ARG A 152 4.79 8.15 -7.01
CA ARG A 152 5.29 9.29 -7.80
C ARG A 152 6.61 9.81 -7.22
N HIS A 153 6.70 9.97 -5.89
CA HIS A 153 7.94 10.35 -5.22
C HIS A 153 9.03 9.27 -5.37
N ALA A 154 8.68 8.00 -5.20
CA ALA A 154 9.63 6.89 -5.38
C ALA A 154 10.16 6.80 -6.83
N PHE A 155 9.30 7.02 -7.83
CA PHE A 155 9.70 7.04 -9.24
C PHE A 155 10.55 8.25 -9.62
N SER A 156 10.46 9.36 -8.89
CA SER A 156 11.26 10.56 -9.11
C SER A 156 12.67 10.47 -8.49
N CYS A 157 12.93 9.47 -7.64
CA CYS A 157 14.29 9.20 -7.16
C CYS A 157 15.15 8.76 -8.34
N GLU A 158 15.99 9.67 -8.82
CA GLU A 158 16.76 9.51 -10.05
C GLU A 158 17.76 8.35 -9.97
N LYS A 159 17.89 7.60 -11.07
CA LYS A 159 18.92 6.58 -11.35
C LYS A 159 18.92 5.34 -10.46
N SER A 160 17.77 4.90 -9.96
CA SER A 160 17.71 3.59 -9.30
C SER A 160 17.52 2.46 -10.32
N ASP A 161 18.30 1.41 -10.15
CA ASP A 161 18.19 0.18 -10.95
C ASP A 161 16.93 -0.60 -10.54
N HIS A 162 16.56 -0.51 -9.25
CA HIS A 162 15.52 -1.27 -8.64
C HIS A 162 14.58 -0.42 -7.79
N LEU A 163 13.29 -0.79 -7.80
CA LEU A 163 12.28 -0.29 -6.88
C LEU A 163 11.51 -1.48 -6.29
N ILE A 164 11.52 -1.59 -4.98
CA ILE A 164 10.71 -2.56 -4.24
C ILE A 164 9.61 -1.82 -3.49
N ILE A 165 8.37 -2.21 -3.75
CA ILE A 165 7.18 -1.60 -3.18
C ILE A 165 6.54 -2.61 -2.23
N ASP A 166 6.47 -2.28 -0.93
CA ASP A 166 5.60 -2.97 0.01
C ASP A 166 4.17 -2.45 -0.17
N GLY A 167 3.32 -3.24 -0.79
CA GLY A 167 1.96 -2.84 -1.13
C GLY A 167 0.99 -2.95 0.05
N PRO A 168 -0.22 -2.42 -0.05
CA PRO A 168 -1.26 -2.58 0.94
C PRO A 168 -1.84 -4.00 0.92
N PRO A 169 -2.47 -4.46 2.00
CA PRO A 169 -3.30 -5.65 1.99
C PRO A 169 -4.64 -5.41 1.27
N GLY A 170 -5.25 -6.48 0.79
CA GLY A 170 -6.58 -6.42 0.17
C GLY A 170 -6.56 -6.12 -1.31
N ILE A 171 -7.73 -5.78 -1.87
CA ILE A 171 -7.96 -5.65 -3.31
C ILE A 171 -8.64 -4.33 -3.69
N GLY A 172 -8.59 -3.34 -2.80
CA GLY A 172 -9.20 -2.02 -3.00
C GLY A 172 -8.39 -1.08 -3.89
N CYS A 173 -8.80 0.20 -3.90
CA CYS A 173 -8.13 1.26 -4.66
C CYS A 173 -6.62 1.39 -4.36
N PRO A 174 -6.13 1.21 -3.12
CA PRO A 174 -4.70 1.25 -2.84
C PRO A 174 -3.91 0.18 -3.59
N LEU A 175 -4.45 -1.07 -3.69
CA LEU A 175 -3.83 -2.12 -4.49
C LEU A 175 -3.74 -1.71 -5.97
N MET A 176 -4.83 -1.20 -6.54
CA MET A 176 -4.85 -0.75 -7.93
C MET A 176 -3.78 0.32 -8.18
N ALA A 177 -3.67 1.30 -7.28
CA ALA A 177 -2.63 2.33 -7.35
C ALA A 177 -1.21 1.73 -7.22
N THR A 178 -1.03 0.71 -6.40
CA THR A 178 0.26 0.04 -6.20
C THR A 178 0.74 -0.66 -7.45
N VAL A 179 -0.13 -1.42 -8.13
CA VAL A 179 0.28 -2.28 -9.25
C VAL A 179 0.40 -1.56 -10.58
N VAL A 180 -0.13 -0.35 -10.74
CA VAL A 180 0.03 0.44 -11.98
C VAL A 180 1.50 0.83 -12.20
N GLY A 181 2.06 0.53 -13.36
CA GLY A 181 3.40 0.96 -13.77
C GLY A 181 4.56 0.20 -13.13
N VAL A 182 4.30 -0.96 -12.51
CA VAL A 182 5.34 -1.91 -12.08
C VAL A 182 5.62 -2.95 -13.17
N ASP A 183 6.82 -3.52 -13.15
CA ASP A 183 7.22 -4.55 -14.12
C ASP A 183 6.65 -5.93 -13.74
N ALA A 184 6.48 -6.17 -12.44
CA ALA A 184 5.88 -7.41 -11.92
C ALA A 184 5.29 -7.21 -10.52
N VAL A 185 4.42 -8.14 -10.15
CA VAL A 185 3.91 -8.28 -8.77
C VAL A 185 4.33 -9.62 -8.19
N LEU A 186 4.70 -9.62 -6.92
CA LEU A 186 4.85 -10.82 -6.10
C LEU A 186 3.67 -10.90 -5.14
N MET A 187 2.80 -11.88 -5.34
CA MET A 187 1.65 -12.13 -4.47
C MET A 187 2.08 -13.05 -3.33
N VAL A 188 2.09 -12.54 -2.11
CA VAL A 188 2.36 -13.31 -0.90
C VAL A 188 1.05 -13.85 -0.33
N THR A 189 0.95 -15.17 -0.26
CA THR A 189 -0.20 -15.89 0.29
C THR A 189 0.24 -16.90 1.34
N GLU A 190 -0.71 -17.52 2.03
CA GLU A 190 -0.46 -18.60 2.99
C GLU A 190 -1.52 -19.71 2.83
N PRO A 191 -1.27 -20.95 3.28
CA PRO A 191 -2.25 -22.03 3.20
C PRO A 191 -3.43 -21.81 4.14
N GLY A 192 -4.50 -21.20 3.61
CA GLY A 192 -5.73 -20.96 4.34
C GLY A 192 -6.89 -20.71 3.38
N ILE A 193 -8.11 -21.10 3.78
CA ILE A 193 -9.32 -21.02 2.92
C ILE A 193 -9.55 -19.59 2.40
N SER A 194 -9.50 -18.60 3.27
CA SER A 194 -9.66 -17.19 2.87
C SER A 194 -8.53 -16.72 1.96
N ALA A 195 -7.30 -17.17 2.21
CA ALA A 195 -6.14 -16.75 1.45
C ALA A 195 -6.15 -17.28 0.00
N VAL A 196 -6.62 -18.50 -0.21
CA VAL A 196 -6.84 -19.04 -1.57
C VAL A 196 -7.85 -18.20 -2.34
N HIS A 197 -8.98 -17.87 -1.71
CA HIS A 197 -10.01 -17.03 -2.31
C HIS A 197 -9.45 -15.63 -2.66
N ASP A 198 -8.71 -15.02 -1.75
CA ASP A 198 -8.12 -13.69 -1.96
C ASP A 198 -7.05 -13.71 -3.04
N LEU A 199 -6.23 -14.79 -3.11
CA LEU A 199 -5.26 -14.98 -4.20
C LEU A 199 -5.97 -15.01 -5.57
N LYS A 200 -7.07 -15.76 -5.70
CA LYS A 200 -7.87 -15.82 -6.94
C LYS A 200 -8.34 -14.43 -7.37
N ARG A 201 -8.81 -13.61 -6.42
CA ARG A 201 -9.23 -12.23 -6.70
C ARG A 201 -8.07 -11.32 -7.12
N LEU A 202 -6.90 -11.43 -6.47
CA LEU A 202 -5.69 -10.70 -6.87
C LEU A 202 -5.28 -11.04 -8.31
N VAL A 203 -5.26 -12.33 -8.65
CA VAL A 203 -4.92 -12.80 -10.00
C VAL A 203 -5.84 -12.20 -11.05
N ILE A 204 -7.16 -12.17 -10.79
CA ILE A 204 -8.13 -11.56 -11.71
C ILE A 204 -7.80 -10.08 -11.97
N VAL A 205 -7.48 -9.33 -10.91
CA VAL A 205 -7.11 -7.91 -11.02
C VAL A 205 -5.82 -7.75 -11.84
N CYS A 206 -4.77 -8.48 -11.50
CA CYS A 206 -3.47 -8.38 -12.16
C CYS A 206 -3.54 -8.82 -13.64
N LYS A 207 -4.35 -9.85 -13.96
CA LYS A 207 -4.60 -10.26 -15.36
C LYS A 207 -5.26 -9.16 -16.19
N LYS A 208 -6.28 -8.49 -15.63
CA LYS A 208 -6.94 -7.36 -16.32
C LYS A 208 -5.99 -6.20 -16.61
N MET A 209 -4.94 -6.07 -15.81
CA MET A 209 -3.92 -5.02 -15.96
C MET A 209 -2.70 -5.50 -16.75
N HIS A 210 -2.69 -6.74 -17.25
CA HIS A 210 -1.59 -7.34 -18.02
C HIS A 210 -0.23 -7.29 -17.31
N ILE A 211 -0.22 -7.43 -15.97
CA ILE A 211 0.98 -7.37 -15.15
C ILE A 211 1.56 -8.77 -14.98
N ARG A 212 2.89 -8.89 -15.06
CA ARG A 212 3.59 -10.15 -14.76
C ARG A 212 3.40 -10.51 -13.29
N MET A 213 3.11 -11.78 -13.02
CA MET A 213 2.75 -12.26 -11.69
C MET A 213 3.71 -13.35 -11.22
N PHE A 214 4.04 -13.29 -9.95
CA PHE A 214 4.71 -14.34 -9.18
C PHE A 214 3.93 -14.62 -7.91
N VAL A 215 4.04 -15.84 -7.40
CA VAL A 215 3.43 -16.25 -6.12
C VAL A 215 4.52 -16.74 -5.17
N ALA A 216 4.47 -16.27 -3.92
CA ALA A 216 5.20 -16.84 -2.80
C ALA A 216 4.20 -17.38 -1.76
N ILE A 217 4.39 -18.64 -1.35
CA ILE A 217 3.58 -19.27 -0.32
C ILE A 217 4.34 -19.20 0.99
N ASN A 218 3.92 -18.31 1.88
CA ASN A 218 4.51 -18.18 3.22
C ASN A 218 3.86 -19.18 4.16
N ARG A 219 4.64 -19.68 5.12
CA ARG A 219 4.20 -20.71 6.08
C ARG A 219 3.55 -21.90 5.38
N PHE A 220 4.19 -22.37 4.30
CA PHE A 220 3.60 -23.37 3.40
C PHE A 220 3.22 -24.68 4.10
N ASP A 221 3.84 -24.96 5.22
CA ASP A 221 3.71 -26.15 6.07
C ASP A 221 2.51 -26.09 7.06
N LEU A 222 1.75 -25.00 7.10
CA LEU A 222 0.59 -24.90 7.99
C LEU A 222 -0.58 -25.81 7.57
N SER A 223 -0.74 -26.08 6.28
CA SER A 223 -1.80 -26.96 5.79
C SER A 223 -1.49 -27.51 4.41
N ASN A 224 -1.31 -28.83 4.32
CA ASN A 224 -1.04 -29.50 3.06
C ASN A 224 -2.19 -29.41 2.06
N GLN A 225 -3.43 -29.44 2.52
CA GLN A 225 -4.61 -29.38 1.64
C GLN A 225 -4.71 -28.05 0.92
N GLN A 226 -4.65 -26.93 1.66
CA GLN A 226 -4.74 -25.58 1.07
C GLN A 226 -3.48 -25.26 0.26
N MET A 227 -2.32 -25.79 0.65
CA MET A 227 -1.09 -25.64 -0.10
C MET A 227 -1.22 -26.27 -1.51
N GLN A 228 -1.75 -27.50 -1.59
CA GLN A 228 -2.03 -28.16 -2.86
C GLN A 228 -3.06 -27.41 -3.71
N GLU A 229 -4.10 -26.85 -3.08
CA GLU A 229 -5.10 -26.02 -3.79
C GLU A 229 -4.45 -24.79 -4.42
N ILE A 230 -3.54 -24.11 -3.70
CA ILE A 230 -2.80 -22.96 -4.24
C ILE A 230 -1.93 -23.40 -5.42
N GLU A 231 -1.21 -24.53 -5.29
CA GLU A 231 -0.34 -25.05 -6.36
C GLU A 231 -1.14 -25.38 -7.62
N MET A 232 -2.21 -26.14 -7.48
CA MET A 232 -3.10 -26.49 -8.60
C MET A 232 -3.62 -25.23 -9.30
N TYR A 233 -4.10 -24.26 -8.53
CA TYR A 233 -4.59 -23.00 -9.10
C TYR A 233 -3.50 -22.21 -9.82
N CYS A 234 -2.29 -22.13 -9.25
CA CYS A 234 -1.17 -21.44 -9.89
C CYS A 234 -0.73 -22.14 -11.18
N ASP A 235 -0.77 -23.48 -11.22
CA ASP A 235 -0.44 -24.27 -12.41
C ASP A 235 -1.49 -24.07 -13.52
N GLU A 236 -2.79 -24.15 -13.20
CA GLU A 236 -3.89 -23.85 -14.11
C GLU A 236 -3.76 -22.46 -14.73
N GLU A 237 -3.42 -21.47 -13.91
CA GLU A 237 -3.29 -20.07 -14.31
C GLU A 237 -1.93 -19.73 -14.93
N LYS A 238 -0.99 -20.70 -14.95
CA LYS A 238 0.41 -20.57 -15.43
C LYS A 238 1.17 -19.46 -14.71
N ILE A 239 0.94 -19.33 -13.40
CA ILE A 239 1.61 -18.35 -12.55
C ILE A 239 2.75 -19.06 -11.81
N PRO A 240 4.01 -18.66 -11.99
CA PRO A 240 5.13 -19.32 -11.32
C PRO A 240 5.10 -19.10 -9.81
N ILE A 241 5.15 -20.19 -9.04
CA ILE A 241 5.44 -20.15 -7.61
C ILE A 241 6.95 -20.02 -7.48
N VAL A 242 7.41 -18.91 -6.96
CA VAL A 242 8.83 -18.57 -6.84
C VAL A 242 9.42 -18.91 -5.47
N GLY A 243 8.61 -19.11 -4.45
CA GLY A 243 9.07 -19.45 -3.10
C GLY A 243 8.00 -20.17 -2.27
N LYS A 244 8.45 -21.11 -1.44
CA LYS A 244 7.68 -21.81 -0.40
C LYS A 244 8.42 -21.63 0.92
N ILE A 245 8.06 -20.58 1.65
CA ILE A 245 8.74 -20.16 2.88
C ILE A 245 8.15 -20.97 4.04
N PRO A 246 8.95 -21.71 4.81
CA PRO A 246 8.45 -22.47 5.95
C PRO A 246 8.03 -21.55 7.10
N PHE A 247 7.19 -22.07 8.00
CA PHE A 247 7.03 -21.44 9.31
C PHE A 247 8.35 -21.54 10.08
N ASP A 248 8.85 -20.40 10.54
CA ASP A 248 10.15 -20.34 11.19
C ASP A 248 10.12 -19.28 12.32
N GLU A 249 10.41 -19.71 13.55
CA GLU A 249 10.45 -18.81 14.72
C GLU A 249 11.52 -17.73 14.61
N HIS A 250 12.58 -17.96 13.83
CA HIS A 250 13.61 -16.95 13.59
C HIS A 250 13.07 -15.72 12.85
N VAL A 251 12.00 -15.87 12.04
CA VAL A 251 11.30 -14.74 11.43
C VAL A 251 10.71 -13.84 12.51
N VAL A 252 10.09 -14.41 13.54
CA VAL A 252 9.53 -13.63 14.66
C VAL A 252 10.65 -12.92 15.43
N LYS A 253 11.78 -13.61 15.66
CA LYS A 253 12.96 -13.01 16.33
C LYS A 253 13.53 -11.85 15.51
N ALA A 254 13.66 -12.00 14.18
CA ALA A 254 14.15 -10.94 13.30
C ALA A 254 13.24 -9.70 13.34
N VAL A 255 11.92 -9.90 13.20
CA VAL A 255 10.94 -8.81 13.29
C VAL A 255 10.97 -8.11 14.66
N SER A 256 11.06 -8.88 15.74
CA SER A 256 11.19 -8.32 17.10
C SER A 256 12.50 -7.55 17.32
N ALA A 257 13.57 -7.95 16.62
CA ALA A 257 14.85 -7.25 16.61
C ALA A 257 14.89 -6.07 15.61
N MET A 258 13.78 -5.81 14.88
CA MET A 258 13.67 -4.76 13.86
C MET A 258 14.72 -4.89 12.74
N ILE A 259 15.02 -6.12 12.31
CA ILE A 259 15.96 -6.39 11.21
C ILE A 259 15.30 -7.29 10.15
N PRO A 260 15.73 -7.21 8.88
CA PRO A 260 15.35 -8.17 7.86
C PRO A 260 15.74 -9.59 8.25
N VAL A 261 14.88 -10.57 8.00
CA VAL A 261 15.13 -11.98 8.36
C VAL A 261 16.35 -12.58 7.66
N THR A 262 16.71 -12.05 6.51
CA THR A 262 17.91 -12.41 5.73
C THR A 262 19.22 -12.22 6.48
N ARG A 263 19.22 -11.46 7.57
CA ARG A 263 20.39 -11.27 8.45
C ARG A 263 20.52 -12.35 9.54
N ILE A 264 19.59 -13.30 9.56
CA ILE A 264 19.62 -14.46 10.44
C ILE A 264 19.68 -15.74 9.57
N SER A 265 20.64 -16.62 9.84
CA SER A 265 20.73 -17.92 9.15
C SER A 265 19.61 -18.83 9.66
N CYS A 266 18.67 -19.17 8.78
CA CYS A 266 17.53 -20.04 9.09
C CYS A 266 16.87 -20.57 7.79
N PRO A 267 16.05 -21.64 7.88
CA PRO A 267 15.37 -22.21 6.71
C PRO A 267 14.55 -21.22 5.90
N ALA A 268 13.91 -20.25 6.56
CA ALA A 268 13.16 -19.19 5.88
C ALA A 268 14.09 -18.29 5.04
N THR A 269 15.25 -17.93 5.57
CA THR A 269 16.28 -17.15 4.84
C THR A 269 16.78 -17.88 3.61
N ASP A 270 17.08 -19.18 3.74
CA ASP A 270 17.57 -20.00 2.61
C ASP A 270 16.55 -20.00 1.45
N GLU A 271 15.27 -20.12 1.78
CA GLU A 271 14.23 -20.09 0.73
C GLU A 271 14.02 -18.69 0.16
N LEU A 272 14.12 -17.64 0.95
CA LEU A 272 14.03 -16.25 0.48
C LEU A 272 15.19 -15.91 -0.48
N CYS A 273 16.42 -16.40 -0.22
CA CYS A 273 17.55 -16.26 -1.15
C CYS A 273 17.26 -16.95 -2.49
N LYS A 274 16.81 -18.21 -2.46
CA LYS A 274 16.44 -18.95 -3.69
C LYS A 274 15.29 -18.28 -4.43
N MET A 275 14.33 -17.72 -3.69
CA MET A 275 13.20 -16.99 -4.27
C MET A 275 13.67 -15.74 -5.00
N TRP A 276 14.60 -14.97 -4.42
CA TRP A 276 15.19 -13.81 -5.07
C TRP A 276 15.90 -14.19 -6.37
N GLU A 277 16.71 -15.26 -6.37
CA GLU A 277 17.37 -15.77 -7.56
C GLU A 277 16.36 -16.14 -8.67
N ARG A 278 15.26 -16.83 -8.30
CA ARG A 278 14.20 -17.21 -9.25
C ARG A 278 13.46 -16.02 -9.84
N ILE A 279 13.23 -14.96 -9.05
CA ILE A 279 12.62 -13.71 -9.52
C ILE A 279 13.57 -13.00 -10.46
N SER A 280 14.84 -12.80 -10.05
CA SER A 280 15.87 -12.10 -10.82
C SER A 280 16.12 -12.78 -12.17
N ALA A 281 16.19 -14.12 -12.22
CA ALA A 281 16.34 -14.87 -13.46
C ALA A 281 15.17 -14.72 -14.45
N LYS A 282 14.00 -14.33 -13.97
CA LYS A 282 12.77 -14.14 -14.78
C LYS A 282 12.49 -12.68 -15.14
N MET A 283 13.28 -11.75 -14.60
CA MET A 283 13.10 -10.32 -14.84
C MET A 283 14.24 -9.80 -15.72
N PRO A 284 13.95 -9.19 -16.88
CA PRO A 284 15.00 -8.62 -17.72
C PRO A 284 15.66 -7.43 -17.04
N GLY A 285 16.99 -7.40 -16.96
CA GLY A 285 17.79 -6.28 -16.45
C GLY A 285 18.03 -6.32 -14.93
N VAL A 286 18.04 -7.50 -14.34
CA VAL A 286 18.52 -7.74 -12.96
C VAL A 286 19.87 -8.44 -13.00
#